data_4e7fbc18082b1fbc034fd35d9e1290f4
#
_entry.id   4e7fbc18082b1fbc034fd35d9e1290f4
#
_cell.length_a   1.000
_cell.length_b   1.000
_cell.length_c   1.000
_cell.angle_alpha   90.00
_cell.angle_beta   90.00
_cell.angle_gamma   90.00
#
_symmetry.space_group_name_H-M   'P 1'
#
loop_
_entity.id
_entity.type
_entity.pdbx_description
1 polymer ?
#
loop_
_entity_poly.entity_id
_entity_poly.type
_entity_poly.pdbx_seq_one_letter_code
_entity_poly.pdbx_strand_id
1 'polypeptide(L)'
;MRIEKNRPHRMFPTLETGKHQWKDYEVSVSVRRLSQKGMAGLVFSMNHSIDTLVFYLDGKDKAAVAYRHKEEVQVLKEVSFPHGDQEYRLKVDCDGRIAKVYVDDQELFRVEDDLVARGGKVGISADCPSRFADFKVCVSEKTKQEIEVAELAVKETETEEMKKHPKMKLWKKIDLKNSGTSRQIRFGHLTGTDEWYVVLAQMQKRVSRDAYGFISCLTAIDLEGNVLWQLGEPSDKTEELGKVSADMAFQVYDIDGDGRD
;
A
#
# COMPACT_ATOMS: atom_id res chain seq x y z
N MET A 1 18.37 -9.23 -6.76
CA MET A 1 17.13 -10.02 -6.94
C MET A 1 16.94 -10.23 -8.44
N ARG A 2 16.97 -11.46 -8.91
CA ARG A 2 16.82 -11.80 -10.34
C ARG A 2 15.33 -11.77 -10.63
N ILE A 3 14.87 -10.77 -11.35
CA ILE A 3 13.49 -10.76 -11.84
C ILE A 3 13.43 -11.73 -13.01
N GLU A 4 12.79 -12.87 -12.81
CA GLU A 4 12.57 -13.84 -13.87
C GLU A 4 11.66 -13.24 -14.94
N LYS A 5 12.01 -13.48 -16.21
CA LYS A 5 11.36 -12.92 -17.41
C LYS A 5 9.88 -13.28 -17.59
N ASN A 6 9.29 -14.06 -16.69
CA ASN A 6 7.93 -14.60 -16.80
C ASN A 6 7.01 -14.20 -15.64
N ARG A 7 7.29 -13.13 -14.89
CA ARG A 7 6.27 -12.58 -14.01
C ARG A 7 5.42 -11.58 -14.79
N PRO A 8 4.12 -11.87 -15.01
CA PRO A 8 3.22 -10.96 -15.74
C PRO A 8 2.93 -9.67 -14.94
N HIS A 9 3.49 -9.50 -13.77
CA HIS A 9 3.17 -8.42 -12.83
C HIS A 9 4.43 -7.62 -12.52
N ARG A 10 4.68 -6.56 -13.31
CA ARG A 10 5.57 -5.50 -12.88
C ARG A 10 4.90 -4.80 -11.69
N MET A 11 5.32 -5.13 -10.49
CA MET A 11 5.00 -4.29 -9.34
C MET A 11 5.81 -3.01 -9.49
N PHE A 12 5.11 -1.89 -9.65
CA PHE A 12 5.72 -0.57 -9.64
C PHE A 12 5.70 -0.04 -8.19
N PRO A 13 6.78 -0.17 -7.42
CA PRO A 13 6.86 0.53 -6.14
C PRO A 13 6.60 2.00 -6.38
N THR A 14 5.66 2.57 -5.64
CA THR A 14 5.19 3.93 -5.85
C THR A 14 5.31 4.72 -4.56
N LEU A 15 5.88 5.91 -4.64
CA LEU A 15 5.77 6.92 -3.60
C LEU A 15 4.77 7.96 -4.09
N GLU A 16 3.68 8.13 -3.35
CA GLU A 16 2.54 8.96 -3.76
C GLU A 16 2.32 10.15 -2.85
N THR A 17 1.69 11.18 -3.39
CA THR A 17 1.19 12.35 -2.66
C THR A 17 -0.06 12.89 -3.34
N GLY A 18 -0.74 13.84 -2.68
CA GLY A 18 -1.95 14.45 -3.21
C GLY A 18 -3.21 13.73 -2.78
N LYS A 19 -4.31 14.12 -3.40
CA LYS A 19 -5.65 13.63 -3.08
C LYS A 19 -6.40 13.24 -4.34
N HIS A 20 -7.47 12.46 -4.17
CA HIS A 20 -8.30 11.97 -5.28
C HIS A 20 -9.01 13.08 -6.06
N GLN A 21 -9.19 14.26 -5.45
CA GLN A 21 -9.86 15.41 -6.05
C GLN A 21 -8.97 16.23 -6.96
N TRP A 22 -7.67 15.93 -7.03
CA TRP A 22 -6.74 16.69 -7.86
C TRP A 22 -6.99 16.42 -9.34
N LYS A 23 -7.18 17.50 -10.10
CA LYS A 23 -7.43 17.50 -11.55
C LYS A 23 -6.69 18.63 -12.21
N ASP A 24 -6.50 18.55 -13.51
CA ASP A 24 -5.97 19.63 -14.35
C ASP A 24 -4.71 20.25 -13.74
N TYR A 25 -3.68 19.43 -13.61
CA TYR A 25 -2.41 19.78 -12.99
C TYR A 25 -1.24 19.43 -13.89
N GLU A 26 -0.13 20.12 -13.67
CA GLU A 26 1.18 19.75 -14.17
C GLU A 26 1.97 19.07 -13.04
N VAL A 27 2.54 17.90 -13.32
CA VAL A 27 3.46 17.21 -12.42
C VAL A 27 4.79 16.97 -13.11
N SER A 28 5.89 17.24 -12.40
CA SER A 28 7.25 17.07 -12.94
C SER A 28 8.20 16.51 -11.91
N VAL A 29 9.25 15.85 -12.40
CA VAL A 29 10.34 15.30 -11.58
C VAL A 29 11.62 15.18 -12.40
N SER A 30 12.77 15.43 -11.79
CA SER A 30 14.07 15.03 -12.34
C SER A 30 14.33 13.57 -11.99
N VAL A 31 14.63 12.73 -12.98
CA VAL A 31 14.91 11.31 -12.79
C VAL A 31 16.21 10.90 -13.44
N ARG A 32 17.04 10.17 -12.69
CA ARG A 32 18.22 9.50 -13.21
C ARG A 32 18.12 8.01 -12.89
N ARG A 33 18.02 7.18 -13.91
CA ARG A 33 18.08 5.73 -13.73
C ARG A 33 19.53 5.30 -13.56
N LEU A 34 19.77 4.42 -12.58
CA LEU A 34 21.09 3.86 -12.29
C LEU A 34 21.27 2.46 -12.90
N SER A 35 20.28 2.04 -13.70
CA SER A 35 20.27 0.78 -14.44
C SER A 35 19.55 0.97 -15.75
N GLN A 36 20.09 0.38 -16.81
CA GLN A 36 19.45 0.36 -18.14
C GLN A 36 18.40 -0.74 -18.28
N LYS A 37 18.17 -1.53 -17.23
CA LYS A 37 17.12 -2.54 -17.16
C LYS A 37 16.07 -2.08 -16.18
N GLY A 38 14.85 -1.92 -16.64
CA GLY A 38 13.72 -1.48 -15.84
C GLY A 38 13.31 -0.05 -16.13
N MET A 39 12.23 0.37 -15.51
CA MET A 39 11.58 1.65 -15.73
C MET A 39 11.71 2.58 -14.52
N ALA A 40 11.64 3.89 -14.81
CA ALA A 40 11.42 4.92 -13.81
C ALA A 40 10.61 6.07 -14.39
N GLY A 41 9.72 6.67 -13.59
CA GLY A 41 8.86 7.71 -14.10
C GLY A 41 7.90 8.33 -13.09
N LEU A 42 6.93 9.04 -13.64
CA LEU A 42 5.87 9.77 -12.96
C LEU A 42 4.58 8.94 -12.91
N VAL A 43 3.95 8.96 -11.76
CA VAL A 43 2.59 8.46 -11.55
C VAL A 43 1.63 9.63 -11.55
N PHE A 44 0.50 9.49 -12.23
CA PHE A 44 -0.54 10.51 -12.30
C PHE A 44 -1.93 9.86 -12.44
N SER A 45 -2.97 10.64 -12.20
CA SER A 45 -4.38 10.18 -12.21
C SER A 45 -4.56 8.88 -11.42
N MET A 46 -3.93 8.84 -10.25
CA MET A 46 -3.89 7.65 -9.41
C MET A 46 -5.08 7.62 -8.47
N ASN A 47 -5.92 6.62 -8.62
CA ASN A 47 -7.00 6.31 -7.69
C ASN A 47 -6.51 5.38 -6.57
N HIS A 48 -5.72 4.37 -6.93
CA HIS A 48 -5.13 3.41 -6.01
C HIS A 48 -3.77 2.93 -6.56
N SER A 49 -2.91 2.36 -5.72
CA SER A 49 -1.60 1.83 -6.14
C SER A 49 -1.66 0.80 -7.28
N ILE A 50 -2.81 0.17 -7.46
CA ILE A 50 -3.10 -0.77 -8.54
C ILE A 50 -4.10 -0.21 -9.57
N ASP A 51 -4.37 1.08 -9.57
CA ASP A 51 -5.27 1.77 -10.49
C ASP A 51 -4.72 3.18 -10.77
N THR A 52 -3.80 3.27 -11.75
CA THR A 52 -3.00 4.46 -11.98
C THR A 52 -2.45 4.54 -13.40
N LEU A 53 -2.24 5.77 -13.87
CA LEU A 53 -1.44 6.05 -15.06
C LEU A 53 0.03 6.28 -14.66
N VAL A 54 0.94 5.79 -15.48
CA VAL A 54 2.40 5.96 -15.28
C VAL A 54 3.04 6.40 -16.58
N PHE A 55 3.72 7.55 -16.57
CA PHE A 55 4.63 7.97 -17.63
C PHE A 55 6.06 7.61 -17.24
N TYR A 56 6.75 6.84 -18.05
CA TYR A 56 8.06 6.30 -17.69
C TYR A 56 9.03 6.19 -18.88
N LEU A 57 10.32 6.18 -18.53
CA LEU A 57 11.40 5.75 -19.41
C LEU A 57 11.75 4.31 -19.08
N ASP A 58 11.87 3.44 -20.09
CA ASP A 58 12.23 2.02 -19.95
C ASP A 58 13.32 1.63 -20.95
N GLY A 59 14.18 0.71 -20.54
CA GLY A 59 15.27 0.25 -21.42
C GLY A 59 16.24 1.38 -21.77
N LYS A 60 16.61 1.46 -23.03
CA LYS A 60 17.53 2.45 -23.59
C LYS A 60 16.85 3.43 -24.56
N ASP A 61 15.66 3.15 -24.99
CA ASP A 61 15.04 3.78 -26.15
C ASP A 61 13.52 3.93 -26.06
N LYS A 62 12.91 3.73 -24.90
CA LYS A 62 11.45 3.75 -24.75
C LYS A 62 10.97 4.82 -23.78
N ALA A 63 10.00 5.58 -24.23
CA ALA A 63 9.17 6.42 -23.37
C ALA A 63 7.71 6.02 -23.58
N ALA A 64 6.98 5.78 -22.50
CA ALA A 64 5.62 5.29 -22.58
C ALA A 64 4.70 5.83 -21.49
N VAL A 65 3.40 5.88 -21.81
CA VAL A 65 2.32 5.97 -20.82
C VAL A 65 1.60 4.64 -20.79
N ALA A 66 1.45 4.09 -19.58
CA ALA A 66 0.69 2.88 -19.35
C ALA A 66 -0.35 3.09 -18.26
N TYR A 67 -1.45 2.35 -18.37
CA TYR A 67 -2.46 2.19 -17.35
C TYR A 67 -2.23 0.87 -16.61
N ARG A 68 -2.11 0.96 -15.30
CA ARG A 68 -2.11 -0.19 -14.42
C ARG A 68 -3.48 -0.37 -13.81
N HIS A 69 -4.09 -1.52 -14.04
CA HIS A 69 -5.33 -1.92 -13.37
C HIS A 69 -5.12 -3.29 -12.72
N LYS A 70 -5.16 -3.33 -11.39
CA LYS A 70 -4.86 -4.54 -10.61
C LYS A 70 -3.48 -5.12 -10.98
N GLU A 71 -3.48 -6.29 -11.56
CA GLU A 71 -2.27 -7.01 -11.98
C GLU A 71 -1.92 -6.78 -13.46
N GLU A 72 -2.81 -6.13 -14.20
CA GLU A 72 -2.62 -5.87 -15.63
C GLU A 72 -1.98 -4.51 -15.88
N VAL A 73 -1.13 -4.45 -16.88
CA VAL A 73 -0.51 -3.21 -17.36
C VAL A 73 -0.78 -3.10 -18.85
N GLN A 74 -1.55 -2.10 -19.23
CA GLN A 74 -1.87 -1.76 -20.61
C GLN A 74 -1.05 -0.55 -21.02
N VAL A 75 -0.19 -0.70 -22.04
CA VAL A 75 0.49 0.44 -22.66
C VAL A 75 -0.52 1.21 -23.50
N LEU A 76 -0.78 2.46 -23.14
CA LEU A 76 -1.68 3.34 -23.89
C LEU A 76 -0.96 3.99 -25.08
N LYS A 77 0.30 4.39 -24.87
CA LYS A 77 1.15 4.94 -25.93
C LYS A 77 2.62 4.74 -25.59
N GLU A 78 3.39 4.35 -26.58
CA GLU A 78 4.84 4.17 -26.52
C GLU A 78 5.49 4.87 -27.74
N VAL A 79 6.64 5.48 -27.52
CA VAL A 79 7.47 6.08 -28.56
C VAL A 79 8.92 5.68 -28.37
N SER A 80 9.67 5.67 -29.47
CA SER A 80 11.12 5.54 -29.40
C SER A 80 11.70 6.87 -28.89
N PHE A 81 12.43 6.78 -27.80
CA PHE A 81 13.15 7.90 -27.19
C PHE A 81 14.50 7.39 -26.69
N PRO A 82 15.54 7.44 -27.53
CA PRO A 82 16.89 7.04 -27.12
C PRO A 82 17.37 7.87 -25.93
N HIS A 83 17.73 7.21 -24.84
CA HIS A 83 18.16 7.87 -23.61
C HIS A 83 19.28 7.10 -22.91
N GLY A 84 20.17 7.83 -22.25
CA GLY A 84 21.33 7.32 -21.53
C GLY A 84 21.13 7.31 -20.01
N ASP A 85 22.26 7.38 -19.31
CA ASP A 85 22.33 7.35 -17.83
C ASP A 85 22.27 8.76 -17.21
N GLN A 86 22.05 9.78 -18.03
CA GLN A 86 21.91 11.16 -17.56
C GLN A 86 20.58 11.37 -16.83
N GLU A 87 20.48 12.50 -16.19
CA GLU A 87 19.24 12.97 -15.59
C GLU A 87 18.31 13.53 -16.66
N TYR A 88 17.03 13.22 -16.57
CA TYR A 88 15.96 13.74 -17.44
C TYR A 88 14.89 14.37 -16.58
N ARG A 89 14.36 15.49 -17.03
CA ARG A 89 13.17 16.10 -16.44
C ARG A 89 11.92 15.53 -17.11
N LEU A 90 11.19 14.69 -16.39
CA LEU A 90 9.90 14.21 -16.84
C LEU A 90 8.79 15.16 -16.38
N LYS A 91 7.81 15.38 -17.25
CA LYS A 91 6.66 16.23 -16.96
C LYS A 91 5.40 15.67 -17.63
N VAL A 92 4.29 15.72 -16.89
CA VAL A 92 2.95 15.42 -17.41
C VAL A 92 2.06 16.62 -17.12
N ASP A 93 1.42 17.16 -18.15
CA ASP A 93 0.43 18.22 -18.08
C ASP A 93 -0.95 17.61 -18.40
N CYS A 94 -1.81 17.57 -17.39
CA CYS A 94 -3.16 17.04 -17.45
C CYS A 94 -4.17 18.17 -17.60
N ASP A 95 -4.95 18.14 -18.69
CA ASP A 95 -6.01 19.11 -18.99
C ASP A 95 -7.23 18.36 -19.53
N GLY A 96 -8.29 18.26 -18.71
CA GLY A 96 -9.45 17.46 -19.01
C GLY A 96 -9.09 15.99 -19.29
N ARG A 97 -9.32 15.55 -20.52
CA ARG A 97 -9.05 14.17 -20.97
C ARG A 97 -7.64 13.99 -21.56
N ILE A 98 -6.86 15.06 -21.66
CA ILE A 98 -5.57 15.06 -22.35
C ILE A 98 -4.44 15.11 -21.35
N ALA A 99 -3.51 14.16 -21.44
CA ALA A 99 -2.21 14.21 -20.79
C ALA A 99 -1.13 14.44 -21.84
N LYS A 100 -0.46 15.58 -21.78
CA LYS A 100 0.73 15.89 -22.58
C LYS A 100 1.96 15.47 -21.79
N VAL A 101 2.83 14.69 -22.40
CA VAL A 101 4.05 14.19 -21.74
C VAL A 101 5.29 14.83 -22.36
N TYR A 102 6.22 15.21 -21.50
CA TYR A 102 7.42 15.94 -21.88
C TYR A 102 8.66 15.28 -21.26
N VAL A 103 9.76 15.36 -21.97
CA VAL A 103 11.11 15.11 -21.45
C VAL A 103 11.96 16.36 -21.76
N ASP A 104 12.65 16.91 -20.76
CA ASP A 104 13.48 18.11 -20.87
C ASP A 104 12.75 19.27 -21.57
N ASP A 105 11.47 19.47 -21.15
CA ASP A 105 10.54 20.48 -21.67
C ASP A 105 10.12 20.33 -23.15
N GLN A 106 10.55 19.27 -23.82
CA GLN A 106 10.08 18.92 -25.16
C GLN A 106 8.88 17.97 -25.09
N GLU A 107 7.75 18.34 -25.70
CA GLU A 107 6.59 17.47 -25.81
C GLU A 107 6.93 16.25 -26.68
N LEU A 108 6.80 15.06 -26.10
CA LEU A 108 7.01 13.82 -26.84
C LEU A 108 5.74 13.34 -27.52
N PHE A 109 4.64 13.31 -26.77
CA PHE A 109 3.33 12.87 -27.26
C PHE A 109 2.22 13.24 -26.29
N ARG A 110 0.98 12.95 -26.73
CA ARG A 110 -0.24 13.11 -25.94
C ARG A 110 -0.98 11.81 -25.85
N VAL A 111 -1.67 11.62 -24.73
CA VAL A 111 -2.65 10.55 -24.51
C VAL A 111 -3.99 11.22 -24.21
N GLU A 112 -5.05 10.77 -24.86
CA GLU A 112 -6.42 11.19 -24.58
C GLU A 112 -7.20 9.99 -24.02
N ASP A 113 -7.65 10.11 -22.78
CA ASP A 113 -8.34 9.04 -22.09
C ASP A 113 -9.20 9.59 -20.94
N ASP A 114 -10.32 8.93 -20.65
CA ASP A 114 -11.18 9.24 -19.51
C ASP A 114 -10.47 9.06 -18.16
N LEU A 115 -9.46 8.18 -18.12
CA LEU A 115 -8.60 7.99 -16.95
C LEU A 115 -7.83 9.26 -16.56
N VAL A 116 -7.49 10.12 -17.52
CA VAL A 116 -6.87 11.41 -17.26
C VAL A 116 -7.87 12.36 -16.61
N ALA A 117 -9.09 12.43 -17.15
CA ALA A 117 -10.15 13.34 -16.68
C ALA A 117 -10.63 13.02 -15.25
N ARG A 118 -10.52 11.79 -14.80
CA ARG A 118 -10.88 11.43 -13.42
C ARG A 118 -9.98 12.11 -12.38
N GLY A 119 -8.75 12.45 -12.78
CA GLY A 119 -7.75 13.00 -11.88
C GLY A 119 -7.24 11.98 -10.85
N GLY A 120 -6.75 12.46 -9.71
CA GLY A 120 -6.27 11.62 -8.63
C GLY A 120 -4.91 12.05 -8.09
N LYS A 121 -4.34 11.21 -7.24
CA LYS A 121 -3.02 11.40 -6.67
C LYS A 121 -1.92 11.35 -7.73
N VAL A 122 -0.76 11.83 -7.36
CA VAL A 122 0.45 11.86 -8.18
C VAL A 122 1.63 11.24 -7.42
N GLY A 123 2.70 10.91 -8.13
CA GLY A 123 3.86 10.36 -7.46
C GLY A 123 4.98 9.96 -8.41
N ILE A 124 5.88 9.16 -7.87
CA ILE A 124 7.00 8.59 -8.61
C ILE A 124 7.00 7.08 -8.49
N SER A 125 7.51 6.40 -9.51
CA SER A 125 7.59 4.95 -9.54
C SER A 125 8.86 4.49 -10.26
N ALA A 126 9.47 3.41 -9.77
CA ALA A 126 10.58 2.76 -10.44
C ALA A 126 10.65 1.28 -10.07
N ASP A 127 11.02 0.43 -11.03
CA ASP A 127 11.36 -0.98 -10.81
C ASP A 127 12.86 -1.26 -10.92
N CYS A 128 13.65 -0.21 -11.08
CA CYS A 128 15.12 -0.25 -11.06
C CYS A 128 15.69 0.80 -10.10
N PRO A 129 16.94 0.67 -9.64
CA PRO A 129 17.60 1.71 -8.87
C PRO A 129 17.58 3.04 -9.62
N SER A 130 17.03 4.06 -8.99
CA SER A 130 16.84 5.38 -9.60
C SER A 130 16.97 6.48 -8.56
N ARG A 131 17.38 7.66 -9.00
CA ARG A 131 17.37 8.89 -8.20
C ARG A 131 16.28 9.81 -8.73
N PHE A 132 15.56 10.40 -7.79
CA PHE A 132 14.53 11.39 -8.07
C PHE A 132 14.85 12.67 -7.33
N ALA A 133 14.64 13.80 -7.98
CA ALA A 133 14.79 15.15 -7.41
C ALA A 133 13.73 16.09 -7.99
N ASP A 134 13.56 17.23 -7.38
CA ASP A 134 12.74 18.35 -7.87
C ASP A 134 11.30 17.95 -8.24
N PHE A 135 10.69 17.07 -7.44
CA PHE A 135 9.30 16.72 -7.62
C PHE A 135 8.41 17.93 -7.36
N LYS A 136 7.60 18.30 -8.35
CA LYS A 136 6.76 19.48 -8.29
C LYS A 136 5.39 19.21 -8.90
N VAL A 137 4.36 19.76 -8.27
CA VAL A 137 2.99 19.80 -8.80
C VAL A 137 2.55 21.25 -8.89
N CYS A 138 2.01 21.62 -10.02
CA CYS A 138 1.49 22.97 -10.28
C CYS A 138 0.04 22.87 -10.77
N VAL A 139 -0.77 23.81 -10.32
CA VAL A 139 -2.16 24.00 -10.76
C VAL A 139 -2.42 25.48 -11.01
N SER A 140 -3.44 25.80 -11.81
CA SER A 140 -3.93 27.17 -11.93
C SER A 140 -4.62 27.60 -10.62
N GLU A 141 -4.71 28.92 -10.38
CA GLU A 141 -5.43 29.44 -9.21
C GLU A 141 -6.91 29.02 -9.22
N LYS A 142 -7.52 28.94 -10.41
CA LYS A 142 -8.89 28.43 -10.56
C LYS A 142 -8.99 26.98 -10.12
N THR A 143 -8.15 26.12 -10.65
CA THR A 143 -8.11 24.70 -10.31
C THR A 143 -7.82 24.48 -8.81
N LYS A 144 -6.93 25.30 -8.24
CA LYS A 144 -6.63 25.26 -6.81
C LYS A 144 -7.87 25.53 -5.97
N GLN A 145 -8.64 26.57 -6.31
CA GLN A 145 -9.88 26.90 -5.62
C GLN A 145 -10.92 25.77 -5.74
N GLU A 146 -11.06 25.19 -6.93
CA GLU A 146 -11.97 24.04 -7.16
C GLU A 146 -11.56 22.83 -6.32
N ILE A 147 -10.27 22.54 -6.23
CA ILE A 147 -9.73 21.46 -5.38
C ILE A 147 -10.02 21.76 -3.91
N GLU A 148 -9.73 22.98 -3.43
CA GLU A 148 -9.98 23.37 -2.03
C GLU A 148 -11.46 23.22 -1.65
N VAL A 149 -12.36 23.64 -2.52
CA VAL A 149 -13.82 23.47 -2.30
C VAL A 149 -14.21 22.00 -2.26
N ALA A 150 -13.70 21.19 -3.19
CA ALA A 150 -13.97 19.76 -3.21
C ALA A 150 -13.43 19.04 -1.96
N GLU A 151 -12.24 19.43 -1.49
CA GLU A 151 -11.64 18.87 -0.26
C GLU A 151 -12.44 19.25 0.99
N LEU A 152 -12.93 20.48 1.06
CA LEU A 152 -13.78 20.93 2.17
C LEU A 152 -15.10 20.14 2.21
N ALA A 153 -15.74 19.95 1.06
CA ALA A 153 -16.99 19.16 0.97
C ALA A 153 -16.79 17.70 1.43
N VAL A 154 -15.69 17.06 1.02
CA VAL A 154 -15.35 15.70 1.49
C VAL A 154 -15.15 15.68 3.00
N LYS A 155 -14.38 16.63 3.54
CA LYS A 155 -14.11 16.72 4.98
C LYS A 155 -15.38 16.97 5.80
N GLU A 156 -16.30 17.80 5.29
CA GLU A 156 -17.58 18.04 5.92
C GLU A 156 -18.43 16.76 5.96
N THR A 157 -18.52 16.06 4.83
CA THR A 157 -19.22 14.78 4.73
C THR A 157 -18.66 13.75 5.70
N GLU A 158 -17.32 13.58 5.71
CA GLU A 158 -16.65 12.68 6.65
C GLU A 158 -16.93 13.05 8.11
N THR A 159 -16.94 14.35 8.42
CA THR A 159 -17.21 14.85 9.76
C THR A 159 -18.63 14.54 10.19
N GLU A 160 -19.62 14.72 9.30
CA GLU A 160 -21.04 14.40 9.59
C GLU A 160 -21.23 12.87 9.75
N GLU A 161 -20.59 12.07 8.88
CA GLU A 161 -20.62 10.62 9.05
C GLU A 161 -19.99 10.18 10.37
N MET A 162 -18.84 10.75 10.74
CA MET A 162 -18.18 10.44 12.02
C MET A 162 -19.03 10.79 13.24
N LYS A 163 -19.90 11.81 13.15
CA LYS A 163 -20.83 12.16 14.26
C LYS A 163 -21.89 11.08 14.48
N LYS A 164 -22.25 10.33 13.43
CA LYS A 164 -23.24 9.24 13.51
C LYS A 164 -22.69 7.99 14.18
N HIS A 165 -21.37 7.88 14.28
CA HIS A 165 -20.72 6.73 14.88
C HIS A 165 -20.18 7.04 16.28
N PRO A 166 -20.30 6.11 17.24
CA PRO A 166 -19.75 6.31 18.57
C PRO A 166 -18.22 6.42 18.49
N LYS A 167 -17.67 7.43 19.19
CA LYS A 167 -16.22 7.56 19.30
C LYS A 167 -15.66 6.39 20.11
N MET A 168 -14.76 5.63 19.51
CA MET A 168 -14.01 4.60 20.21
C MET A 168 -13.19 5.24 21.33
N LYS A 169 -13.31 4.70 22.52
CA LYS A 169 -12.51 5.09 23.69
C LYS A 169 -11.64 3.91 24.09
N LEU A 170 -10.40 4.19 24.47
CA LEU A 170 -9.55 3.16 25.05
C LEU A 170 -10.22 2.69 26.35
N TRP A 171 -10.69 1.44 26.34
CA TRP A 171 -11.32 0.82 27.49
C TRP A 171 -10.28 0.24 28.45
N LYS A 172 -9.33 -0.56 27.91
CA LYS A 172 -8.32 -1.24 28.72
C LYS A 172 -7.05 -1.46 27.91
N LYS A 173 -5.92 -1.43 28.59
CA LYS A 173 -4.61 -1.82 28.05
C LYS A 173 -4.06 -2.94 28.94
N ILE A 174 -3.76 -4.07 28.34
CA ILE A 174 -3.25 -5.25 29.03
C ILE A 174 -1.78 -5.42 28.65
N ASP A 175 -0.92 -5.52 29.64
CA ASP A 175 0.49 -5.85 29.45
C ASP A 175 0.62 -7.38 29.29
N LEU A 176 1.11 -7.81 28.15
CA LEU A 176 1.27 -9.24 27.86
C LEU A 176 2.48 -9.88 28.56
N LYS A 177 3.33 -9.07 29.19
CA LYS A 177 4.52 -9.56 29.92
C LYS A 177 5.33 -10.54 29.07
N ASN A 178 5.44 -11.80 29.55
CA ASN A 178 6.17 -12.88 28.90
C ASN A 178 5.33 -13.68 27.89
N SER A 179 4.07 -13.32 27.68
CA SER A 179 3.19 -14.00 26.72
C SER A 179 3.53 -13.67 25.26
N GLY A 180 4.58 -12.82 25.02
CA GLY A 180 5.06 -12.49 23.71
C GLY A 180 4.08 -11.65 22.88
N THR A 181 4.34 -11.56 21.58
CA THR A 181 3.48 -10.87 20.62
C THR A 181 2.67 -11.84 19.80
N SER A 182 1.42 -11.50 19.53
CA SER A 182 0.54 -12.32 18.71
C SER A 182 0.06 -11.55 17.49
N ARG A 183 -0.08 -12.25 16.38
CA ARG A 183 -0.78 -11.77 15.18
C ARG A 183 -2.26 -12.14 15.19
N GLN A 184 -2.60 -13.21 15.87
CA GLN A 184 -3.98 -13.68 15.98
C GLN A 184 -4.43 -13.74 17.43
N ILE A 185 -5.58 -13.14 17.65
CA ILE A 185 -6.22 -13.04 18.97
C ILE A 185 -7.64 -13.54 18.83
N ARG A 186 -8.10 -14.31 19.80
CA ARG A 186 -9.50 -14.74 19.95
C ARG A 186 -9.98 -14.47 21.36
N PHE A 187 -11.27 -14.33 21.48
CA PHE A 187 -11.94 -14.13 22.76
C PHE A 187 -12.90 -15.30 23.00
N GLY A 188 -13.08 -15.69 24.25
CA GLY A 188 -14.00 -16.74 24.64
C GLY A 188 -14.23 -16.82 26.13
N HIS A 189 -15.18 -17.69 26.52
CA HIS A 189 -15.58 -18.00 27.90
C HIS A 189 -14.94 -19.30 28.37
N LEU A 190 -13.64 -19.28 28.66
CA LEU A 190 -12.84 -20.48 28.84
C LEU A 190 -13.08 -21.24 30.14
N THR A 191 -13.84 -20.68 31.09
CA THR A 191 -14.05 -21.25 32.43
C THR A 191 -15.49 -21.65 32.72
N GLY A 192 -16.40 -21.50 31.76
CA GLY A 192 -17.84 -21.73 31.96
C GLY A 192 -18.51 -20.65 32.78
N THR A 193 -17.91 -19.45 32.89
CA THR A 193 -18.47 -18.22 33.47
C THR A 193 -18.67 -17.20 32.36
N ASP A 194 -19.41 -16.11 32.66
CA ASP A 194 -19.58 -14.99 31.73
C ASP A 194 -18.31 -14.11 31.58
N GLU A 195 -17.20 -14.53 32.14
CA GLU A 195 -15.94 -13.83 32.03
C GLU A 195 -15.26 -14.04 30.68
N TRP A 196 -14.76 -12.95 30.12
CA TRP A 196 -14.01 -12.97 28.86
C TRP A 196 -12.54 -13.24 29.07
N TYR A 197 -12.01 -14.12 28.28
CA TYR A 197 -10.60 -14.44 28.18
C TYR A 197 -10.07 -14.14 26.80
N VAL A 198 -8.77 -13.96 26.71
CA VAL A 198 -8.06 -13.68 25.43
C VAL A 198 -7.11 -14.83 25.16
N VAL A 199 -7.24 -15.45 24.01
CA VAL A 199 -6.31 -16.48 23.53
C VAL A 199 -5.39 -15.84 22.49
N LEU A 200 -4.11 -15.88 22.75
CA LEU A 200 -3.03 -15.34 21.94
C LEU A 200 -2.31 -16.47 21.22
N ALA A 201 -2.27 -16.44 19.90
CA ALA A 201 -1.43 -17.35 19.12
C ALA A 201 -0.08 -16.68 18.87
N GLN A 202 0.93 -17.11 19.60
CA GLN A 202 2.23 -16.47 19.55
C GLN A 202 3.06 -17.00 18.39
N MET A 203 3.73 -16.06 17.73
CA MET A 203 4.58 -16.36 16.60
C MET A 203 6.03 -16.46 17.03
N GLN A 204 6.73 -17.35 16.40
CA GLN A 204 8.17 -17.31 16.31
C GLN A 204 8.63 -16.08 15.53
N LYS A 205 9.90 -15.79 15.55
CA LYS A 205 10.49 -14.64 14.87
C LYS A 205 10.06 -14.55 13.40
N ARG A 206 9.55 -13.39 13.01
CA ARG A 206 9.28 -13.07 11.60
C ARG A 206 10.62 -12.99 10.84
N VAL A 207 10.81 -13.86 9.86
CA VAL A 207 12.12 -14.00 9.20
C VAL A 207 12.28 -13.08 7.99
N SER A 208 11.25 -12.83 7.20
CA SER A 208 11.26 -11.82 6.12
C SER A 208 9.90 -11.68 5.46
N ARG A 209 9.67 -10.54 4.81
CA ARG A 209 8.52 -10.15 3.96
C ARG A 209 7.23 -10.95 4.21
N ASP A 210 7.03 -12.03 3.45
CA ASP A 210 5.86 -12.92 3.52
C ASP A 210 6.21 -14.31 4.05
N ALA A 211 7.40 -14.48 4.64
CA ALA A 211 7.71 -15.67 5.40
C ALA A 211 7.03 -15.54 6.76
N TYR A 212 6.00 -16.33 6.95
CA TYR A 212 5.22 -16.38 8.16
C TYR A 212 5.93 -17.28 9.15
N GLY A 213 6.12 -16.79 10.38
CA GLY A 213 6.58 -17.62 11.47
C GLY A 213 5.54 -18.70 11.79
N PHE A 214 5.98 -19.75 12.46
CA PHE A 214 5.08 -20.77 12.98
C PHE A 214 4.55 -20.36 14.35
N ILE A 215 3.36 -20.82 14.70
CA ILE A 215 2.83 -20.69 16.06
C ILE A 215 3.65 -21.60 16.97
N SER A 216 4.30 -21.04 17.98
CA SER A 216 5.08 -21.78 18.97
C SER A 216 4.30 -22.04 20.25
N CYS A 217 3.27 -21.24 20.50
CA CYS A 217 2.57 -21.23 21.76
C CYS A 217 1.17 -20.65 21.61
N LEU A 218 0.22 -21.19 22.34
CA LEU A 218 -1.07 -20.57 22.60
C LEU A 218 -1.11 -20.19 24.08
N THR A 219 -1.45 -18.94 24.39
CA THR A 219 -1.58 -18.45 25.76
C THR A 219 -2.97 -17.89 25.97
N ALA A 220 -3.68 -18.39 26.95
CA ALA A 220 -4.93 -17.78 27.42
C ALA A 220 -4.66 -16.90 28.64
N ILE A 221 -5.16 -15.68 28.58
CA ILE A 221 -5.06 -14.70 29.66
C ILE A 221 -6.44 -14.16 30.05
N ASP A 222 -6.60 -13.74 31.29
CA ASP A 222 -7.73 -12.94 31.70
C ASP A 222 -7.57 -11.48 31.22
N LEU A 223 -8.57 -10.64 31.48
CA LEU A 223 -8.52 -9.24 31.13
C LEU A 223 -7.60 -8.39 32.05
N GLU A 224 -7.07 -8.96 33.11
CA GLU A 224 -6.03 -8.40 33.98
C GLU A 224 -4.62 -8.77 33.53
N GLY A 225 -4.49 -9.67 32.54
CA GLY A 225 -3.21 -10.14 31.98
C GLY A 225 -2.59 -11.31 32.75
N ASN A 226 -3.36 -11.97 33.62
CA ASN A 226 -2.91 -13.19 34.27
C ASN A 226 -3.09 -14.37 33.34
N VAL A 227 -2.08 -15.23 33.30
CA VAL A 227 -2.12 -16.44 32.45
C VAL A 227 -3.05 -17.47 33.09
N LEU A 228 -4.08 -17.89 32.35
CA LEU A 228 -4.97 -18.98 32.70
C LEU A 228 -4.32 -20.33 32.37
N TRP A 229 -3.85 -20.46 31.15
CA TRP A 229 -3.09 -21.61 30.68
C TRP A 229 -2.19 -21.24 29.52
N GLN A 230 -1.19 -22.08 29.26
CA GLN A 230 -0.29 -21.94 28.13
C GLN A 230 0.01 -23.31 27.52
N LEU A 231 -0.13 -23.43 26.21
CA LEU A 231 0.20 -24.59 25.42
C LEU A 231 1.39 -24.30 24.54
N GLY A 232 2.49 -25.01 24.74
CA GLY A 232 3.77 -24.69 24.10
C GLY A 232 4.56 -23.62 24.85
N GLU A 233 5.64 -23.15 24.26
CA GLU A 233 6.50 -22.12 24.84
C GLU A 233 6.64 -20.92 23.91
N PRO A 234 6.57 -19.68 24.41
CA PRO A 234 6.94 -18.51 23.65
C PRO A 234 8.39 -18.62 23.20
N SER A 235 8.63 -18.70 21.91
CA SER A 235 9.99 -18.86 21.37
C SER A 235 10.25 -17.88 20.25
N ASP A 236 11.47 -17.35 20.21
CA ASP A 236 12.02 -16.60 19.10
C ASP A 236 12.88 -17.47 18.15
N LYS A 237 13.04 -18.75 18.47
CA LYS A 237 13.76 -19.72 17.65
C LYS A 237 12.86 -20.24 16.53
N THR A 238 13.31 -20.13 15.32
CA THR A 238 12.52 -20.38 14.10
C THR A 238 12.49 -21.85 13.67
N GLU A 239 13.31 -22.72 14.27
CA GLU A 239 13.68 -23.97 13.60
C GLU A 239 13.03 -25.23 14.14
N GLU A 240 12.42 -25.22 15.32
CA GLU A 240 12.07 -26.50 15.95
C GLU A 240 10.63 -26.72 16.40
N LEU A 241 9.76 -25.71 16.48
CA LEU A 241 8.58 -25.82 17.34
C LEU A 241 7.23 -25.55 16.71
N GLY A 242 7.05 -25.57 15.45
CA GLY A 242 5.69 -25.37 14.95
C GLY A 242 5.51 -25.87 13.53
N LYS A 243 4.52 -26.70 13.34
CA LYS A 243 4.10 -27.15 12.00
C LYS A 243 2.94 -26.31 11.47
N VAL A 244 2.42 -25.36 12.28
CA VAL A 244 1.24 -24.56 11.96
C VAL A 244 1.68 -23.15 11.68
N SER A 245 1.40 -22.68 10.46
CA SER A 245 1.67 -21.30 10.07
C SER A 245 0.91 -20.31 10.95
N ALA A 246 1.54 -19.18 11.29
CA ALA A 246 0.91 -18.10 12.04
C ALA A 246 -0.30 -17.46 11.33
N ASP A 247 -0.50 -17.72 10.06
CA ASP A 247 -1.67 -17.30 9.30
C ASP A 247 -2.82 -18.30 9.31
N MET A 248 -2.62 -19.48 9.84
CA MET A 248 -3.74 -20.41 10.02
C MET A 248 -4.70 -19.84 11.07
N ALA A 249 -5.95 -19.70 10.66
CA ALA A 249 -7.02 -19.29 11.55
C ALA A 249 -7.23 -20.36 12.62
N PHE A 250 -7.39 -19.95 13.87
CA PHE A 250 -7.92 -20.77 14.93
C PHE A 250 -9.21 -20.14 15.47
N GLN A 251 -10.04 -20.93 16.10
CA GLN A 251 -11.27 -20.47 16.75
C GLN A 251 -11.28 -20.96 18.19
N VAL A 252 -11.95 -20.19 19.01
CA VAL A 252 -12.34 -20.54 20.36
C VAL A 252 -13.86 -20.77 20.30
N TYR A 253 -14.32 -21.95 20.66
CA TYR A 253 -15.70 -22.34 20.47
C TYR A 253 -16.09 -23.50 21.41
N ASP A 254 -17.25 -23.41 22.03
CA ASP A 254 -17.86 -24.44 22.83
C ASP A 254 -18.35 -25.60 21.92
N ILE A 255 -17.56 -26.67 21.82
CA ILE A 255 -17.82 -27.78 20.89
C ILE A 255 -18.89 -28.71 21.42
N ASP A 256 -18.96 -28.90 22.73
CA ASP A 256 -19.85 -29.91 23.40
C ASP A 256 -21.04 -29.30 24.11
N GLY A 257 -21.15 -27.96 24.11
CA GLY A 257 -22.28 -27.21 24.68
C GLY A 257 -22.26 -27.17 26.22
N ASP A 258 -21.08 -27.30 26.83
CA ASP A 258 -20.94 -27.28 28.30
C ASP A 258 -20.80 -25.85 28.88
N GLY A 259 -20.79 -24.83 28.00
CA GLY A 259 -20.63 -23.42 28.34
C GLY A 259 -19.18 -23.00 28.47
N ARG A 260 -18.22 -23.79 27.99
CA ARG A 260 -16.79 -23.48 27.90
C ARG A 260 -16.33 -23.51 26.45
N ASP A 261 -15.67 -22.46 26.04
CA ASP A 261 -15.06 -22.36 24.73
C ASP A 261 -13.72 -23.12 24.63
#